data_82653a5b13daa99e4d84fff385c64748
#
_entry.id   82653a5b13daa99e4d84fff385c64748
#
_cell.length_a   1.000
_cell.length_b   1.000
_cell.length_c   1.000
_cell.angle_alpha   90.00
_cell.angle_beta   90.00
_cell.angle_gamma   90.00
#
_symmetry.space_group_name_H-M   'P 1'
#
loop_
_entity.id
_entity.type
_entity.pdbx_description
1 polymer ?
#
loop_
_entity_poly.entity_id
_entity_poly.type
_entity_poly.pdbx_seq_one_letter_code
_entity_poly.pdbx_strand_id
1 'polypeptide(L)'
;MPRSVFRLILVLAAAASLAGCSRALDRADLVFLNGAEPESIDPAVITGQPDGRVANALMEGLTAFDATGTAQPGVAERWDLSADGRIYTFHLRRDARWSNGETVTARDFIASWQRTLTPEVAAEYAYQLYYVRGARDFNEGRLKDFSAVGLRAIDDFTLEVALDNPTPFFLDLCAFVTLLPVHIPTIERCEKAGLNWTKPENFIGNGPFTLKEWRIFDRIRLVKSETYWNRANIGMKSIDILPSGRPMTAFNFYSTGLADLMADKGLVPTPLMNELKHRPDFHAAPFLGNYFIRFNCKRKPFDDQRVRLAFSLVIDKQLIVDKITRAGEIPATSLVPPGTAGYEPPPGLSRDPDRARQLLAAAGFPGGQGFPIVYYLFKGDSDLDRDIAVELQGMFSRELGITIQLQQQEWKVYLASLSSLDYDLCRSTWVGDYADPNTFMDMFVTDGGNNRTGWSNAVYDHAIEIAARELVPEKRFEIFRGAEKILISDEAPICPLYYYVGIQFYDATRLGGVEPNLLDEHPLKSMYWKQR
;
A
#
# COMPACT_ATOMS: atom_id res chain seq x y z
N MET A 1 43.58 0.61 59.33
CA MET A 1 42.76 1.58 58.63
C MET A 1 41.36 1.61 59.27
N PRO A 2 40.83 2.77 59.61
CA PRO A 2 39.53 2.85 60.30
C PRO A 2 38.38 2.45 59.38
N ARG A 3 37.43 1.70 59.91
CA ARG A 3 36.21 1.18 59.23
C ARG A 3 35.39 2.28 58.47
N SER A 4 35.56 3.54 58.82
CA SER A 4 34.94 4.70 58.17
C SER A 4 35.46 4.99 56.76
N VAL A 5 36.74 4.77 56.47
CA VAL A 5 37.35 4.99 55.15
C VAL A 5 36.91 3.91 54.16
N PHE A 6 36.73 2.67 54.62
CA PHE A 6 36.25 1.59 53.76
C PHE A 6 34.78 1.76 53.34
N ARG A 7 33.95 2.33 54.23
CA ARG A 7 32.55 2.66 53.89
C ARG A 7 32.43 3.82 52.89
N LEU A 8 33.30 4.80 53.00
CA LEU A 8 33.31 5.94 52.08
C LEU A 8 33.77 5.54 50.66
N ILE A 9 34.73 4.64 50.55
CA ILE A 9 35.20 4.10 49.26
C ILE A 9 34.14 3.21 48.61
N LEU A 10 33.37 2.41 49.37
CA LEU A 10 32.28 1.61 48.85
C LEU A 10 31.09 2.45 48.38
N VAL A 11 30.77 3.54 49.04
CA VAL A 11 29.70 4.47 48.63
C VAL A 11 30.11 5.25 47.36
N LEU A 12 31.37 5.66 47.26
CA LEU A 12 31.89 6.31 46.05
C LEU A 12 32.01 5.36 44.86
N ALA A 13 32.36 4.09 45.08
CA ALA A 13 32.35 3.04 44.04
C ALA A 13 30.95 2.70 43.57
N ALA A 14 29.95 2.66 44.47
CA ALA A 14 28.54 2.44 44.13
C ALA A 14 27.92 3.67 43.40
N ALA A 15 28.32 4.89 43.78
CA ALA A 15 27.91 6.11 43.05
C ALA A 15 28.54 6.23 41.65
N ALA A 16 29.79 5.76 41.49
CA ALA A 16 30.47 5.71 40.18
C ALA A 16 29.89 4.61 39.26
N SER A 17 29.39 3.49 39.83
CA SER A 17 28.72 2.45 39.02
C SER A 17 27.27 2.81 38.64
N LEU A 18 26.63 3.76 39.33
CA LEU A 18 25.32 4.29 38.94
C LEU A 18 25.43 5.41 37.88
N ALA A 19 26.59 6.06 37.72
CA ALA A 19 26.85 7.04 36.68
C ALA A 19 27.26 6.43 35.32
N GLY A 20 27.43 5.09 35.26
CA GLY A 20 27.78 4.35 34.06
C GLY A 20 26.62 3.77 33.28
N CYS A 21 25.35 3.98 33.70
CA CYS A 21 24.18 3.46 33.01
C CYS A 21 23.43 4.54 32.27
N SER A 22 23.37 4.35 31.01
CA SER A 22 22.56 5.00 29.98
C SER A 22 22.91 6.46 29.71
N ARG A 23 23.77 6.70 28.70
CA ARG A 23 23.45 7.78 27.78
C ARG A 23 22.03 7.50 27.29
N ALA A 24 21.04 8.11 27.90
CA ALA A 24 19.74 8.25 27.28
C ALA A 24 20.06 8.87 25.91
N LEU A 25 19.83 8.11 24.85
CA LEU A 25 20.00 8.66 23.51
C LEU A 25 19.06 9.85 23.44
N ASP A 26 19.60 11.00 23.05
CA ASP A 26 18.80 12.20 22.87
C ASP A 26 17.59 11.85 22.01
N ARG A 27 16.40 12.36 22.37
CA ARG A 27 15.17 12.19 21.59
C ARG A 27 15.43 12.66 20.17
N ALA A 28 15.00 11.90 19.19
CA ALA A 28 15.06 12.33 17.80
C ALA A 28 14.23 13.60 17.56
N ASP A 29 14.53 14.32 16.48
CA ASP A 29 13.77 15.51 16.11
C ASP A 29 12.29 15.17 15.86
N LEU A 30 12.01 14.00 15.26
CA LEU A 30 10.68 13.47 15.05
C LEU A 30 10.61 12.02 15.59
N VAL A 31 9.53 11.70 16.29
CA VAL A 31 9.21 10.32 16.69
C VAL A 31 7.92 9.89 16.01
N PHE A 32 8.04 8.88 15.15
CA PHE A 32 6.99 8.38 14.27
C PHE A 32 6.55 6.96 14.65
N LEU A 33 5.24 6.74 14.79
CA LEU A 33 4.66 5.41 15.02
C LEU A 33 4.33 4.74 13.68
N ASN A 34 5.05 3.69 13.35
CA ASN A 34 5.05 3.05 12.03
C ASN A 34 4.06 1.88 11.87
N GLY A 35 3.35 1.47 12.93
CA GLY A 35 2.58 0.23 12.92
C GLY A 35 3.45 -0.98 13.26
N ALA A 36 3.49 -1.98 12.40
CA ALA A 36 4.27 -3.19 12.63
C ALA A 36 5.78 -2.95 12.58
N GLU A 37 6.54 -3.86 13.19
CA GLU A 37 7.98 -3.96 12.97
C GLU A 37 8.24 -4.33 11.50
N PRO A 38 9.09 -3.60 10.76
CA PRO A 38 9.50 -3.99 9.42
C PRO A 38 10.18 -5.37 9.40
N GLU A 39 9.77 -6.22 8.47
CA GLU A 39 10.42 -7.52 8.26
C GLU A 39 11.74 -7.37 7.55
N SER A 40 11.82 -6.42 6.62
CA SER A 40 13.00 -6.10 5.81
C SER A 40 12.97 -4.64 5.38
N ILE A 41 14.10 -4.15 4.85
CA ILE A 41 14.20 -2.90 4.08
C ILE A 41 14.76 -3.15 2.67
N ASP A 42 14.81 -4.42 2.25
CA ASP A 42 15.20 -4.80 0.89
C ASP A 42 14.02 -4.60 -0.06
N PRO A 43 14.07 -3.65 -1.02
CA PRO A 43 12.99 -3.33 -1.93
C PRO A 43 12.46 -4.52 -2.74
N ALA A 44 13.31 -5.53 -2.99
CA ALA A 44 12.91 -6.69 -3.78
C ALA A 44 11.99 -7.67 -3.02
N VAL A 45 12.01 -7.67 -1.69
CA VAL A 45 11.29 -8.68 -0.89
C VAL A 45 10.22 -8.12 0.03
N ILE A 46 10.18 -6.80 0.24
CA ILE A 46 9.18 -6.17 1.10
C ILE A 46 7.84 -6.03 0.39
N THR A 47 6.75 -6.17 1.16
CA THR A 47 5.37 -6.03 0.66
C THR A 47 4.49 -5.16 1.57
N GLY A 48 4.98 -4.82 2.77
CA GLY A 48 4.25 -4.08 3.79
C GLY A 48 4.48 -2.57 3.73
N GLN A 49 3.46 -1.78 4.03
CA GLN A 49 3.60 -0.32 4.18
C GLN A 49 4.63 0.08 5.26
N PRO A 50 4.70 -0.59 6.45
CA PRO A 50 5.72 -0.26 7.46
C PRO A 50 7.15 -0.41 6.94
N ASP A 51 7.41 -1.42 6.12
CA ASP A 51 8.69 -1.69 5.47
C ASP A 51 8.99 -0.61 4.44
N GLY A 52 8.02 -0.33 3.56
CA GLY A 52 8.13 0.65 2.49
C GLY A 52 8.43 2.06 3.00
N ARG A 53 7.79 2.50 4.10
CA ARG A 53 8.05 3.82 4.70
C ARG A 53 9.51 3.98 5.14
N VAL A 54 10.13 2.92 5.68
CA VAL A 54 11.55 2.93 6.06
C VAL A 54 12.44 2.90 4.81
N ALA A 55 12.14 2.04 3.84
CA ALA A 55 12.90 1.94 2.60
C ALA A 55 12.90 3.25 1.80
N ASN A 56 11.74 3.92 1.67
CA ASN A 56 11.59 5.22 1.00
C ASN A 56 12.33 6.38 1.72
N ALA A 57 12.60 6.25 3.01
CA ALA A 57 13.42 7.19 3.74
C ALA A 57 14.93 6.98 3.51
N LEU A 58 15.33 5.76 3.19
CA LEU A 58 16.74 5.33 3.06
C LEU A 58 17.22 5.29 1.60
N MET A 59 16.31 5.18 0.65
CA MET A 59 16.58 5.08 -0.79
C MET A 59 15.67 6.02 -1.57
N GLU A 60 16.10 6.41 -2.77
CA GLU A 60 15.31 7.25 -3.67
C GLU A 60 15.36 6.69 -5.10
N GLY A 61 14.18 6.59 -5.73
CA GLY A 61 13.98 6.10 -7.08
C GLY A 61 14.34 7.11 -8.18
N LEU A 62 14.04 6.77 -9.43
CA LEU A 62 14.12 7.73 -10.54
C LEU A 62 13.21 8.92 -10.28
N THR A 63 11.99 8.66 -9.84
CA THR A 63 11.06 9.63 -9.27
C THR A 63 10.86 9.33 -7.78
N ALA A 64 10.24 10.25 -7.06
CA ALA A 64 9.91 10.08 -5.65
C ALA A 64 8.65 10.88 -5.31
N PHE A 65 7.78 10.34 -4.45
CA PHE A 65 6.57 11.04 -4.04
C PHE A 65 6.91 12.29 -3.19
N ASP A 66 6.15 13.34 -3.44
CA ASP A 66 6.09 14.51 -2.57
C ASP A 66 5.01 14.33 -1.47
N ALA A 67 4.81 15.35 -0.63
CA ALA A 67 3.81 15.30 0.44
C ALA A 67 2.37 15.15 -0.07
N THR A 68 2.09 15.48 -1.33
CA THR A 68 0.76 15.35 -1.94
C THR A 68 0.54 13.98 -2.60
N GLY A 69 1.51 13.07 -2.51
CA GLY A 69 1.46 11.76 -3.18
C GLY A 69 1.69 11.82 -4.69
N THR A 70 2.25 12.93 -5.19
CA THR A 70 2.55 13.09 -6.63
C THR A 70 4.00 12.75 -6.90
N ALA A 71 4.26 11.93 -7.94
CA ALA A 71 5.61 11.59 -8.36
C ALA A 71 6.34 12.83 -8.92
N GLN A 72 7.46 13.16 -8.31
CA GLN A 72 8.34 14.28 -8.64
C GLN A 72 9.71 13.76 -9.08
N PRO A 73 10.54 14.59 -9.75
CA PRO A 73 11.93 14.24 -10.02
C PRO A 73 12.69 13.81 -8.75
N GLY A 74 13.23 12.60 -8.77
CA GLY A 74 14.10 12.03 -7.74
C GLY A 74 15.55 12.02 -8.21
N VAL A 75 16.17 10.83 -8.34
CA VAL A 75 17.50 10.65 -8.93
C VAL A 75 17.50 11.08 -10.41
N ALA A 76 16.41 10.89 -11.15
CA ALA A 76 16.23 11.52 -12.46
C ALA A 76 15.79 12.98 -12.26
N GLU A 77 16.54 13.93 -12.84
CA GLU A 77 16.17 15.35 -12.80
C GLU A 77 15.08 15.69 -13.82
N ARG A 78 14.99 14.93 -14.91
CA ARG A 78 13.99 15.03 -15.98
C ARG A 78 13.94 13.76 -16.81
N TRP A 79 12.93 13.65 -17.66
CA TRP A 79 12.78 12.56 -18.62
C TRP A 79 12.16 13.05 -19.91
N ASP A 80 12.43 12.33 -21.00
CA ASP A 80 11.77 12.50 -22.28
C ASP A 80 10.90 11.24 -22.54
N LEU A 81 9.73 11.43 -23.15
CA LEU A 81 8.81 10.35 -23.54
C LEU A 81 8.67 10.34 -25.07
N SER A 82 8.82 9.18 -25.68
CA SER A 82 8.58 9.01 -27.13
C SER A 82 7.13 9.32 -27.51
N ALA A 83 6.90 9.69 -28.76
CA ALA A 83 5.58 10.08 -29.26
C ALA A 83 4.52 8.96 -29.15
N ASP A 84 4.94 7.70 -29.15
CA ASP A 84 4.09 6.52 -28.95
C ASP A 84 3.89 6.14 -27.48
N GLY A 85 4.45 6.92 -26.55
CA GLY A 85 4.32 6.72 -25.11
C GLY A 85 5.02 5.48 -24.53
N ARG A 86 5.96 4.86 -25.28
CA ARG A 86 6.57 3.58 -24.90
C ARG A 86 8.03 3.65 -24.48
N ILE A 87 8.73 4.74 -24.75
CA ILE A 87 10.15 4.85 -24.40
C ILE A 87 10.34 6.07 -23.52
N TYR A 88 10.75 5.84 -22.29
CA TYR A 88 11.24 6.87 -21.39
C TYR A 88 12.75 6.96 -21.47
N THR A 89 13.27 8.18 -21.59
CA THR A 89 14.71 8.48 -21.45
C THR A 89 14.91 9.34 -20.24
N PHE A 90 15.38 8.73 -19.14
CA PHE A 90 15.64 9.42 -17.88
C PHE A 90 17.05 10.02 -17.88
N HIS A 91 17.14 11.31 -17.50
CA HIS A 91 18.40 12.01 -17.30
C HIS A 91 18.69 12.11 -15.81
N LEU A 92 19.76 11.43 -15.36
CA LEU A 92 20.09 11.31 -13.95
C LEU A 92 20.91 12.49 -13.48
N ARG A 93 20.73 12.85 -12.20
CA ARG A 93 21.53 13.85 -11.51
C ARG A 93 22.98 13.42 -11.40
N ARG A 94 23.89 14.32 -11.71
CA ARG A 94 25.34 14.05 -11.60
C ARG A 94 25.84 14.16 -10.16
N ASP A 95 25.08 14.75 -9.25
CA ASP A 95 25.38 14.93 -7.83
C ASP A 95 24.67 13.91 -6.92
N ALA A 96 23.84 13.02 -7.46
CA ALA A 96 23.28 11.92 -6.69
C ALA A 96 24.38 10.95 -6.23
N ARG A 97 24.39 10.65 -4.93
CA ARG A 97 25.42 9.82 -4.28
C ARG A 97 24.81 8.75 -3.39
N TRP A 98 25.47 7.62 -3.37
CA TRP A 98 25.31 6.66 -2.31
C TRP A 98 25.89 7.20 -0.98
N SER A 99 25.46 6.66 0.16
CA SER A 99 25.90 7.09 1.49
C SER A 99 27.41 6.86 1.74
N ASN A 100 28.06 6.01 0.94
CA ASN A 100 29.51 5.81 0.94
C ASN A 100 30.27 6.82 0.05
N GLY A 101 29.55 7.74 -0.64
CA GLY A 101 30.10 8.77 -1.52
C GLY A 101 30.23 8.38 -3.00
N GLU A 102 29.99 7.13 -3.37
CA GLU A 102 29.99 6.69 -4.77
C GLU A 102 28.84 7.34 -5.55
N THR A 103 29.01 7.53 -6.85
CA THR A 103 28.01 8.14 -7.73
C THR A 103 26.91 7.14 -8.04
N VAL A 104 25.65 7.58 -7.99
CA VAL A 104 24.51 6.79 -8.47
C VAL A 104 24.43 6.91 -9.98
N THR A 105 24.31 5.77 -10.68
CA THR A 105 24.35 5.69 -12.14
C THR A 105 23.15 4.94 -12.71
N ALA A 106 22.93 5.05 -14.04
CA ALA A 106 21.92 4.28 -14.77
C ALA A 106 22.11 2.75 -14.61
N ARG A 107 23.34 2.31 -14.43
CA ARG A 107 23.66 0.89 -14.24
C ARG A 107 23.20 0.36 -12.89
N ASP A 108 23.15 1.20 -11.85
CA ASP A 108 22.65 0.82 -10.54
C ASP A 108 21.16 0.48 -10.60
N PHE A 109 20.37 1.26 -11.35
CA PHE A 109 18.95 0.97 -11.58
C PHE A 109 18.76 -0.34 -12.36
N ILE A 110 19.49 -0.51 -13.46
CA ILE A 110 19.41 -1.74 -14.27
C ILE A 110 19.75 -2.97 -13.44
N ALA A 111 20.84 -2.93 -12.67
CA ALA A 111 21.28 -4.05 -11.84
C ALA A 111 20.28 -4.35 -10.70
N SER A 112 19.67 -3.31 -10.11
CA SER A 112 18.66 -3.45 -9.08
C SER A 112 17.39 -4.09 -9.62
N TRP A 113 16.89 -3.64 -10.78
CA TRP A 113 15.69 -4.19 -11.41
C TRP A 113 15.95 -5.59 -11.97
N GLN A 114 17.17 -5.88 -12.47
CA GLN A 114 17.57 -7.24 -12.82
C GLN A 114 17.47 -8.17 -11.61
N ARG A 115 18.01 -7.74 -10.45
CA ARG A 115 17.93 -8.50 -9.21
C ARG A 115 16.47 -8.77 -8.82
N THR A 116 15.61 -7.75 -8.84
CA THR A 116 14.17 -7.90 -8.53
C THR A 116 13.48 -8.88 -9.48
N LEU A 117 13.84 -8.87 -10.77
CA LEU A 117 13.27 -9.77 -11.78
C LEU A 117 13.91 -11.16 -11.80
N THR A 118 15.02 -11.39 -11.08
CA THR A 118 15.68 -12.70 -11.00
C THR A 118 14.77 -13.69 -10.24
N PRO A 119 14.36 -14.82 -10.84
CA PRO A 119 13.40 -15.75 -10.23
C PRO A 119 13.80 -16.25 -8.84
N GLU A 120 15.10 -16.44 -8.61
CA GLU A 120 15.66 -16.93 -7.36
C GLU A 120 15.49 -15.96 -6.19
N VAL A 121 15.30 -14.66 -6.46
CA VAL A 121 15.01 -13.64 -5.43
C VAL A 121 13.58 -13.78 -4.91
N ALA A 122 12.68 -14.38 -5.71
CA ALA A 122 11.27 -14.59 -5.39
C ALA A 122 10.55 -13.30 -4.95
N ALA A 123 10.82 -12.20 -5.65
CA ALA A 123 10.23 -10.90 -5.38
C ALA A 123 8.72 -10.93 -5.65
N GLU A 124 7.90 -10.78 -4.60
CA GLU A 124 6.43 -10.83 -4.74
C GLU A 124 5.89 -9.69 -5.61
N TYR A 125 6.53 -8.53 -5.58
CA TYR A 125 6.16 -7.35 -6.36
C TYR A 125 6.94 -7.22 -7.69
N ALA A 126 7.62 -8.28 -8.16
CA ALA A 126 8.30 -8.26 -9.47
C ALA A 126 7.35 -7.87 -10.62
N TYR A 127 6.06 -8.17 -10.50
CA TYR A 127 5.04 -7.82 -11.50
C TYR A 127 4.90 -6.30 -11.73
N GLN A 128 5.33 -5.45 -10.81
CA GLN A 128 5.36 -3.99 -11.01
C GLN A 128 6.37 -3.57 -12.10
N LEU A 129 7.34 -4.43 -12.41
CA LEU A 129 8.28 -4.24 -13.53
C LEU A 129 7.79 -4.86 -14.85
N TYR A 130 6.64 -5.57 -14.88
CA TYR A 130 6.16 -6.25 -16.09
C TYR A 130 5.68 -5.31 -17.19
N TYR A 131 5.55 -4.03 -16.90
CA TYR A 131 5.34 -3.00 -17.91
C TYR A 131 6.57 -2.76 -18.78
N VAL A 132 7.77 -3.07 -18.27
CA VAL A 132 9.02 -3.00 -19.03
C VAL A 132 9.07 -4.19 -19.99
N ARG A 133 9.38 -3.89 -21.26
CA ARG A 133 9.41 -4.89 -22.34
C ARG A 133 10.31 -6.08 -21.99
N GLY A 134 9.73 -7.27 -22.09
CA GLY A 134 10.44 -8.53 -21.82
C GLY A 134 10.70 -8.85 -20.34
N ALA A 135 10.34 -7.95 -19.39
CA ALA A 135 10.59 -8.17 -17.97
C ALA A 135 9.81 -9.37 -17.41
N ARG A 136 8.54 -9.52 -17.79
CA ARG A 136 7.72 -10.69 -17.42
C ARG A 136 8.34 -11.99 -17.89
N ASP A 137 8.74 -12.03 -19.17
CA ASP A 137 9.33 -13.25 -19.76
C ASP A 137 10.65 -13.63 -19.10
N PHE A 138 11.44 -12.63 -18.69
CA PHE A 138 12.65 -12.87 -17.92
C PHE A 138 12.33 -13.42 -16.52
N ASN A 139 11.43 -12.79 -15.79
CA ASN A 139 11.06 -13.23 -14.43
C ASN A 139 10.43 -14.63 -14.41
N GLU A 140 9.61 -14.97 -15.41
CA GLU A 140 9.00 -16.31 -15.54
C GLU A 140 9.94 -17.33 -16.22
N GLY A 141 11.17 -16.97 -16.54
CA GLY A 141 12.21 -17.85 -17.09
C GLY A 141 12.04 -18.22 -18.56
N ARG A 142 11.13 -17.57 -19.30
CA ARG A 142 10.99 -17.74 -20.76
C ARG A 142 12.11 -17.03 -21.52
N LEU A 143 12.50 -15.85 -21.08
CA LEU A 143 13.66 -15.11 -21.58
C LEU A 143 14.87 -15.38 -20.67
N LYS A 144 15.99 -15.86 -21.22
CA LYS A 144 17.20 -16.19 -20.45
C LYS A 144 18.22 -15.07 -20.42
N ASP A 145 18.25 -14.26 -21.45
CA ASP A 145 19.21 -13.16 -21.59
C ASP A 145 18.56 -11.84 -21.15
N PHE A 146 19.00 -11.33 -20.00
CA PHE A 146 18.51 -10.07 -19.47
C PHE A 146 18.78 -8.86 -20.40
N SER A 147 19.81 -8.94 -21.26
CA SER A 147 20.12 -7.86 -22.22
C SER A 147 18.99 -7.59 -23.24
N ALA A 148 18.06 -8.54 -23.39
CA ALA A 148 16.87 -8.38 -24.23
C ALA A 148 15.69 -7.68 -23.51
N VAL A 149 15.77 -7.48 -22.18
CA VAL A 149 14.82 -6.66 -21.44
C VAL A 149 14.98 -5.20 -21.84
N GLY A 150 13.89 -4.46 -21.92
CA GLY A 150 13.82 -3.09 -22.41
C GLY A 150 14.53 -2.04 -21.53
N LEU A 151 15.71 -2.32 -21.03
CA LEU A 151 16.51 -1.46 -20.15
C LEU A 151 17.90 -1.21 -20.77
N ARG A 152 18.29 0.04 -20.92
CA ARG A 152 19.58 0.39 -21.52
C ARG A 152 20.22 1.60 -20.87
N ALA A 153 21.41 1.48 -20.34
CA ALA A 153 22.26 2.62 -19.99
C ALA A 153 22.91 3.16 -21.28
N ILE A 154 22.50 4.34 -21.71
CA ILE A 154 23.11 5.04 -22.85
C ILE A 154 24.51 5.52 -22.46
N ASP A 155 24.58 6.09 -21.26
CA ASP A 155 25.79 6.45 -20.51
C ASP A 155 25.52 6.31 -19.01
N ASP A 156 26.44 6.74 -18.16
CA ASP A 156 26.30 6.62 -16.70
C ASP A 156 25.13 7.44 -16.14
N PHE A 157 24.66 8.47 -16.86
CA PHE A 157 23.60 9.39 -16.41
C PHE A 157 22.37 9.42 -17.32
N THR A 158 22.27 8.49 -18.27
CA THR A 158 21.14 8.40 -19.19
C THR A 158 20.62 6.97 -19.24
N LEU A 159 19.43 6.75 -18.69
CA LEU A 159 18.72 5.46 -18.66
C LEU A 159 17.55 5.49 -19.64
N GLU A 160 17.55 4.58 -20.61
CA GLU A 160 16.41 4.33 -21.49
C GLU A 160 15.62 3.13 -20.99
N VAL A 161 14.29 3.29 -20.88
CA VAL A 161 13.34 2.24 -20.50
C VAL A 161 12.27 2.11 -21.58
N ALA A 162 12.23 0.93 -22.21
CA ALA A 162 11.23 0.61 -23.23
C ALA A 162 10.09 -0.23 -22.60
N LEU A 163 8.85 0.23 -22.77
CA LEU A 163 7.64 -0.41 -22.25
C LEU A 163 6.95 -1.24 -23.34
N ASP A 164 6.17 -2.25 -22.93
CA ASP A 164 5.32 -3.03 -23.85
C ASP A 164 4.14 -2.21 -24.39
N ASN A 165 3.54 -1.40 -23.53
CA ASN A 165 2.44 -0.48 -23.86
C ASN A 165 2.68 0.89 -23.22
N PRO A 166 2.02 1.94 -23.69
CA PRO A 166 1.96 3.21 -22.97
C PRO A 166 1.49 2.98 -21.53
N THR A 167 2.20 3.54 -20.57
CA THR A 167 1.91 3.34 -19.14
C THR A 167 1.89 4.70 -18.45
N PRO A 168 0.74 5.40 -18.41
CA PRO A 168 0.65 6.77 -17.89
C PRO A 168 1.11 6.91 -16.43
N PHE A 169 1.02 5.85 -15.64
CA PHE A 169 1.43 5.78 -14.23
C PHE A 169 2.87 5.26 -14.04
N PHE A 170 3.67 5.14 -15.10
CA PHE A 170 5.04 4.60 -14.99
C PHE A 170 5.94 5.44 -14.09
N LEU A 171 5.71 6.75 -14.02
CA LEU A 171 6.45 7.63 -13.12
C LEU A 171 6.10 7.37 -11.64
N ASP A 172 4.86 7.00 -11.34
CA ASP A 172 4.46 6.58 -10.00
C ASP A 172 5.12 5.24 -9.63
N LEU A 173 5.21 4.30 -10.58
CA LEU A 173 5.96 3.06 -10.39
C LEU A 173 7.44 3.31 -10.13
N CYS A 174 8.06 4.28 -10.82
CA CYS A 174 9.45 4.66 -10.57
C CYS A 174 9.69 5.26 -9.17
N ALA A 175 8.62 5.71 -8.47
CA ALA A 175 8.64 6.14 -7.08
C ALA A 175 8.26 5.01 -6.11
N PHE A 176 7.70 3.92 -6.61
CA PHE A 176 7.25 2.80 -5.78
C PHE A 176 8.44 1.98 -5.25
N VAL A 177 8.30 1.50 -4.03
CA VAL A 177 9.39 0.90 -3.26
C VAL A 177 10.14 -0.23 -3.99
N THR A 178 9.44 -1.06 -4.77
CA THR A 178 10.06 -2.19 -5.51
C THR A 178 11.05 -1.74 -6.58
N LEU A 179 10.89 -0.51 -7.11
CA LEU A 179 11.75 0.04 -8.15
C LEU A 179 12.90 0.89 -7.60
N LEU A 180 13.05 0.97 -6.28
CA LEU A 180 14.18 1.68 -5.66
C LEU A 180 15.51 1.00 -6.01
N PRO A 181 16.59 1.77 -6.23
CA PRO A 181 17.91 1.21 -6.48
C PRO A 181 18.54 0.72 -5.19
N VAL A 182 19.31 -0.36 -5.28
CA VAL A 182 20.12 -0.92 -4.20
C VAL A 182 21.59 -0.97 -4.59
N HIS A 183 22.47 -0.86 -3.61
CA HIS A 183 23.92 -0.89 -3.86
C HIS A 183 24.42 -2.33 -4.04
N ILE A 184 24.40 -2.83 -5.26
CA ILE A 184 24.75 -4.23 -5.61
C ILE A 184 26.12 -4.65 -5.08
N PRO A 185 27.20 -3.83 -5.16
CA PRO A 185 28.50 -4.23 -4.61
C PRO A 185 28.45 -4.53 -3.11
N THR A 186 27.60 -3.83 -2.35
CA THR A 186 27.41 -4.12 -0.92
C THR A 186 26.67 -5.43 -0.70
N ILE A 187 25.63 -5.70 -1.49
CA ILE A 187 24.86 -6.95 -1.41
C ILE A 187 25.81 -8.13 -1.65
N GLU A 188 26.53 -8.13 -2.78
CA GLU A 188 27.48 -9.20 -3.14
C GLU A 188 28.58 -9.40 -2.09
N ARG A 189 29.12 -8.31 -1.55
CA ARG A 189 30.13 -8.38 -0.48
C ARG A 189 29.56 -9.05 0.76
N CYS A 190 28.35 -8.65 1.17
CA CYS A 190 27.69 -9.20 2.36
C CYS A 190 27.31 -10.67 2.17
N GLU A 191 26.76 -11.05 1.03
CA GLU A 191 26.42 -12.43 0.70
C GLU A 191 27.65 -13.34 0.74
N LYS A 192 28.76 -12.93 0.11
CA LYS A 192 30.04 -13.65 0.17
C LYS A 192 30.60 -13.82 1.58
N ALA A 193 30.29 -12.86 2.48
CA ALA A 193 30.72 -12.87 3.87
C ALA A 193 29.71 -13.52 4.84
N GLY A 194 28.53 -13.96 4.36
CA GLY A 194 27.45 -14.46 5.20
C GLY A 194 26.84 -13.39 6.11
N LEU A 195 26.90 -12.12 5.70
CA LEU A 195 26.37 -10.96 6.42
C LEU A 195 25.03 -10.51 5.82
N ASN A 196 24.21 -9.88 6.66
CA ASN A 196 22.99 -9.23 6.19
C ASN A 196 23.30 -7.77 5.79
N TRP A 197 23.09 -7.42 4.53
CA TRP A 197 23.35 -6.10 3.97
C TRP A 197 22.37 -5.02 4.47
N THR A 198 21.17 -5.41 4.96
CA THR A 198 20.16 -4.48 5.48
C THR A 198 20.42 -4.05 6.92
N LYS A 199 21.48 -4.53 7.57
CA LYS A 199 21.86 -4.11 8.92
C LYS A 199 22.57 -2.74 8.91
N PRO A 200 22.42 -1.93 9.97
CA PRO A 200 22.96 -0.56 10.02
C PRO A 200 24.45 -0.46 9.68
N GLU A 201 25.25 -1.44 10.10
CA GLU A 201 26.69 -1.47 9.86
C GLU A 201 27.10 -1.78 8.40
N ASN A 202 26.16 -2.33 7.62
CA ASN A 202 26.42 -2.73 6.23
C ASN A 202 25.64 -1.88 5.22
N PHE A 203 24.53 -1.27 5.64
CA PHE A 203 23.55 -0.65 4.76
C PHE A 203 24.14 0.58 4.02
N ILE A 204 23.99 0.62 2.71
CA ILE A 204 24.31 1.75 1.84
C ILE A 204 23.03 2.10 1.06
N GLY A 205 22.54 3.31 1.25
CA GLY A 205 21.39 3.89 0.55
C GLY A 205 21.75 5.20 -0.15
N ASN A 206 20.87 5.69 -1.00
CA ASN A 206 21.00 6.94 -1.73
C ASN A 206 19.92 7.97 -1.34
N GLY A 207 19.18 7.69 -0.28
CA GLY A 207 18.02 8.48 0.16
C GLY A 207 18.35 9.65 1.10
N PRO A 208 17.29 10.36 1.52
CA PRO A 208 17.40 11.55 2.39
C PRO A 208 17.95 11.27 3.79
N PHE A 209 17.84 10.04 4.25
CA PHE A 209 18.34 9.60 5.55
C PHE A 209 19.25 8.38 5.41
N THR A 210 20.09 8.16 6.44
CA THR A 210 20.90 6.95 6.61
C THR A 210 20.45 6.19 7.84
N LEU A 211 20.57 4.86 7.79
CA LEU A 211 20.21 3.96 8.87
C LEU A 211 21.29 3.99 9.96
N LYS A 212 20.99 4.58 11.11
CA LYS A 212 21.94 4.71 12.21
C LYS A 212 21.87 3.55 13.20
N GLU A 213 20.65 3.07 13.47
CA GLU A 213 20.39 2.03 14.45
C GLU A 213 19.09 1.28 14.10
N TRP A 214 19.07 -0.02 14.33
CA TRP A 214 17.86 -0.83 14.27
C TRP A 214 17.84 -1.79 15.46
N ARG A 215 17.03 -1.47 16.45
CA ARG A 215 16.72 -2.33 17.59
C ARG A 215 15.35 -2.94 17.40
N ILE A 216 15.31 -4.23 17.16
CA ILE A 216 14.06 -4.97 16.93
C ILE A 216 13.07 -4.77 18.08
N PHE A 217 11.82 -4.42 17.76
CA PHE A 217 10.73 -4.10 18.69
C PHE A 217 10.99 -2.91 19.64
N ASP A 218 12.02 -2.12 19.40
CA ASP A 218 12.31 -0.90 20.15
C ASP A 218 12.22 0.32 19.22
N ARG A 219 13.17 0.46 18.28
CA ARG A 219 13.17 1.58 17.35
C ARG A 219 14.11 1.36 16.16
N ILE A 220 13.83 2.11 15.11
CA ILE A 220 14.76 2.36 14.00
C ILE A 220 15.14 3.83 14.04
N ARG A 221 16.44 4.14 14.23
CA ARG A 221 16.96 5.51 14.19
C ARG A 221 17.50 5.83 12.81
N LEU A 222 16.91 6.83 12.18
CA LEU A 222 17.38 7.46 10.96
C LEU A 222 18.08 8.78 11.27
N VAL A 223 19.13 9.12 10.51
CA VAL A 223 19.79 10.43 10.59
C VAL A 223 19.90 11.02 9.20
N LYS A 224 19.80 12.34 9.09
CA LYS A 224 19.89 13.08 7.84
C LYS A 224 21.16 12.72 7.09
N SER A 225 21.03 12.33 5.83
CA SER A 225 22.16 11.93 4.98
C SER A 225 23.05 13.11 4.63
N GLU A 226 24.37 12.91 4.74
CA GLU A 226 25.37 13.92 4.37
C GLU A 226 25.60 13.99 2.85
N THR A 227 25.28 12.90 2.14
CA THR A 227 25.55 12.72 0.70
C THR A 227 24.31 12.92 -0.18
N TYR A 228 23.13 13.10 0.44
CA TYR A 228 21.90 13.25 -0.33
C TYR A 228 21.88 14.57 -1.12
N TRP A 229 21.59 14.50 -2.41
CA TRP A 229 21.64 15.63 -3.33
C TRP A 229 20.76 16.81 -2.89
N ASN A 230 19.59 16.55 -2.32
CA ASN A 230 18.65 17.59 -1.85
C ASN A 230 18.70 17.81 -0.33
N ARG A 231 19.86 17.54 0.28
CA ARG A 231 20.06 17.61 1.74
C ARG A 231 19.63 18.96 2.34
N ALA A 232 19.82 20.06 1.62
CA ALA A 232 19.49 21.40 2.13
C ALA A 232 18.01 21.55 2.49
N ASN A 233 17.11 20.85 1.80
CA ASN A 233 15.67 20.91 1.97
C ASN A 233 15.11 19.85 2.95
N ILE A 234 15.94 19.01 3.56
CA ILE A 234 15.50 18.06 4.57
C ILE A 234 15.37 18.75 5.92
N GLY A 235 14.15 18.81 6.47
CA GLY A 235 13.85 19.55 7.70
C GLY A 235 14.29 18.84 8.99
N MET A 236 14.19 17.50 9.04
CA MET A 236 14.52 16.70 10.23
C MET A 236 15.99 16.28 10.22
N LYS A 237 16.69 16.40 11.36
CA LYS A 237 18.06 15.91 11.53
C LYS A 237 18.10 14.43 11.89
N SER A 238 17.11 13.98 12.64
CA SER A 238 16.97 12.60 13.07
C SER A 238 15.50 12.21 13.24
N ILE A 239 15.19 10.94 12.98
CA ILE A 239 13.85 10.38 13.14
C ILE A 239 13.97 9.06 13.89
N ASP A 240 13.15 8.88 14.92
CA ASP A 240 12.91 7.58 15.54
C ASP A 240 11.61 7.01 15.01
N ILE A 241 11.68 5.85 14.41
CA ILE A 241 10.54 5.08 13.95
C ILE A 241 10.28 3.99 15.00
N LEU A 242 9.10 4.05 15.62
CA LEU A 242 8.71 3.11 16.69
C LEU A 242 7.71 2.10 16.12
N PRO A 243 8.00 0.80 16.21
CA PRO A 243 7.02 -0.22 15.89
C PRO A 243 6.00 -0.33 17.02
N SER A 244 4.72 -0.40 16.66
CA SER A 244 3.65 -0.67 17.62
C SER A 244 2.45 -1.28 16.89
N GLY A 245 2.23 -2.58 17.06
CA GLY A 245 1.09 -3.28 16.48
C GLY A 245 -0.18 -3.21 17.35
N ARG A 246 -0.16 -2.50 18.48
CA ARG A 246 -1.30 -2.41 19.41
C ARG A 246 -1.88 -0.99 19.43
N PRO A 247 -3.12 -0.79 18.93
CA PRO A 247 -3.73 0.54 18.79
C PRO A 247 -3.72 1.35 20.09
N MET A 248 -4.13 0.79 21.21
CA MET A 248 -4.14 1.49 22.50
C MET A 248 -2.74 1.91 22.97
N THR A 249 -1.72 1.08 22.74
CA THR A 249 -0.33 1.39 23.09
C THR A 249 0.20 2.54 22.21
N ALA A 250 -0.04 2.46 20.90
CA ALA A 250 0.34 3.50 19.95
C ALA A 250 -0.33 4.84 20.28
N PHE A 251 -1.64 4.82 20.52
CA PHE A 251 -2.38 6.01 20.89
C PHE A 251 -1.91 6.62 22.24
N ASN A 252 -1.55 5.78 23.22
CA ASN A 252 -0.97 6.26 24.47
C ASN A 252 0.40 6.90 24.27
N PHE A 253 1.27 6.36 23.40
CA PHE A 253 2.55 6.98 23.07
C PHE A 253 2.36 8.38 22.44
N TYR A 254 1.43 8.48 21.50
CA TYR A 254 1.07 9.75 20.90
C TYR A 254 0.48 10.73 21.94
N SER A 255 -0.53 10.31 22.70
CA SER A 255 -1.26 11.17 23.65
C SER A 255 -0.40 11.68 24.82
N THR A 256 0.66 10.95 25.19
CA THR A 256 1.62 11.35 26.24
C THR A 256 2.80 12.16 25.69
N GLY A 257 2.86 12.42 24.38
CA GLY A 257 3.94 13.15 23.74
C GLY A 257 5.24 12.36 23.57
N LEU A 258 5.20 11.04 23.75
CA LEU A 258 6.32 10.14 23.44
C LEU A 258 6.51 9.98 21.94
N ALA A 259 5.43 10.08 21.15
CA ALA A 259 5.47 10.15 19.70
C ALA A 259 4.82 11.46 19.20
N ASP A 260 5.29 11.94 18.05
CA ASP A 260 4.83 13.19 17.42
C ASP A 260 3.83 12.94 16.30
N LEU A 261 3.90 11.78 15.65
CA LEU A 261 3.10 11.40 14.49
C LEU A 261 2.69 9.93 14.58
N MET A 262 1.42 9.69 14.32
CA MET A 262 0.85 8.38 14.08
C MET A 262 0.11 8.43 12.73
N ALA A 263 0.63 7.77 11.71
CA ALA A 263 0.12 7.82 10.34
C ALA A 263 -0.23 6.43 9.82
N ASP A 264 -1.08 5.74 10.58
CA ASP A 264 -1.62 4.44 10.17
C ASP A 264 -2.99 4.24 10.84
N LYS A 265 -4.03 4.03 10.03
CA LYS A 265 -5.38 3.75 10.51
C LYS A 265 -5.43 2.54 11.45
N GLY A 266 -4.61 1.52 11.20
CA GLY A 266 -4.53 0.33 12.03
C GLY A 266 -4.08 0.59 13.48
N LEU A 267 -3.48 1.76 13.75
CA LEU A 267 -3.06 2.18 15.07
C LEU A 267 -4.14 2.95 15.85
N VAL A 268 -5.29 3.24 15.22
CA VAL A 268 -6.37 3.99 15.87
C VAL A 268 -7.30 3.05 16.61
N PRO A 269 -7.53 3.26 17.93
CA PRO A 269 -8.44 2.42 18.70
C PRO A 269 -9.89 2.59 18.23
N THR A 270 -10.41 1.64 17.47
CA THR A 270 -11.79 1.67 16.92
C THR A 270 -12.85 1.94 18.00
N PRO A 271 -12.79 1.38 19.22
CA PRO A 271 -13.78 1.68 20.26
C PRO A 271 -13.87 3.16 20.65
N LEU A 272 -12.77 3.91 20.50
CA LEU A 272 -12.69 5.34 20.84
C LEU A 272 -12.97 6.26 19.64
N MET A 273 -13.26 5.74 18.47
CA MET A 273 -13.34 6.51 17.22
C MET A 273 -14.34 7.68 17.33
N ASN A 274 -15.49 7.47 17.98
CA ASN A 274 -16.50 8.52 18.14
C ASN A 274 -15.99 9.74 18.93
N GLU A 275 -15.03 9.55 19.81
CA GLU A 275 -14.40 10.61 20.60
C GLU A 275 -13.20 11.20 19.85
N LEU A 276 -12.40 10.33 19.25
CA LEU A 276 -11.14 10.70 18.61
C LEU A 276 -11.34 11.56 17.37
N LYS A 277 -12.36 11.29 16.56
CA LYS A 277 -12.65 12.05 15.32
C LYS A 277 -12.98 13.54 15.52
N HIS A 278 -13.26 13.96 16.75
CA HIS A 278 -13.53 15.36 17.10
C HIS A 278 -12.30 16.10 17.64
N ARG A 279 -11.17 15.44 17.76
CA ARG A 279 -9.93 16.07 18.22
C ARG A 279 -9.31 16.95 17.12
N PRO A 280 -8.67 18.09 17.48
CA PRO A 280 -8.05 18.98 16.50
C PRO A 280 -6.80 18.38 15.83
N ASP A 281 -6.22 17.34 16.42
CA ASP A 281 -5.06 16.60 15.93
C ASP A 281 -5.43 15.30 15.20
N PHE A 282 -6.75 15.03 15.00
CA PHE A 282 -7.25 13.95 14.16
C PHE A 282 -7.41 14.45 12.73
N HIS A 283 -6.77 13.77 11.78
CA HIS A 283 -6.85 14.06 10.35
C HIS A 283 -7.29 12.78 9.62
N ALA A 284 -8.32 12.89 8.80
CA ALA A 284 -8.80 11.82 7.94
C ALA A 284 -8.93 12.31 6.51
N ALA A 285 -8.49 11.52 5.56
CA ALA A 285 -8.55 11.84 4.15
C ALA A 285 -8.90 10.60 3.32
N PRO A 286 -9.51 10.76 2.12
CA PRO A 286 -9.71 9.65 1.21
C PRO A 286 -8.39 8.91 0.92
N PHE A 287 -8.49 7.57 0.87
CA PHE A 287 -7.37 6.68 0.60
C PHE A 287 -7.70 5.79 -0.60
N LEU A 288 -6.73 5.49 -1.42
CA LEU A 288 -6.86 4.72 -2.65
C LEU A 288 -7.15 3.24 -2.35
N GLY A 289 -8.29 2.98 -1.73
CA GLY A 289 -8.69 1.64 -1.32
C GLY A 289 -10.19 1.47 -1.28
N ASN A 290 -10.62 0.23 -1.50
CA ASN A 290 -12.02 -0.15 -1.50
C ASN A 290 -12.20 -1.46 -0.72
N TYR A 291 -13.24 -1.52 0.10
CA TYR A 291 -13.76 -2.73 0.71
C TYR A 291 -14.99 -3.19 -0.08
N PHE A 292 -15.01 -4.45 -0.51
CA PHE A 292 -16.08 -5.00 -1.33
C PHE A 292 -16.36 -6.47 -1.02
N ILE A 293 -17.51 -6.95 -1.46
CA ILE A 293 -17.88 -8.36 -1.45
C ILE A 293 -17.54 -8.94 -2.82
N ARG A 294 -16.96 -10.14 -2.85
CA ARG A 294 -16.86 -10.98 -4.06
C ARG A 294 -17.94 -12.06 -4.04
N PHE A 295 -18.50 -12.34 -5.21
CA PHE A 295 -19.36 -13.49 -5.45
C PHE A 295 -18.60 -14.53 -6.27
N ASN A 296 -18.73 -15.79 -5.93
CA ASN A 296 -18.19 -16.87 -6.76
C ASN A 296 -19.12 -17.12 -7.96
N CYS A 297 -18.77 -16.57 -9.10
CA CYS A 297 -19.57 -16.66 -10.34
C CYS A 297 -19.57 -18.05 -10.98
N LYS A 298 -18.82 -19.02 -10.46
CA LYS A 298 -18.83 -20.43 -10.91
C LYS A 298 -19.68 -21.34 -10.02
N ARG A 299 -20.19 -20.82 -8.89
CA ARG A 299 -20.92 -21.61 -7.90
C ARG A 299 -22.37 -21.12 -7.75
N LYS A 300 -23.34 -22.06 -7.82
CA LYS A 300 -24.74 -21.74 -7.54
C LYS A 300 -24.92 -21.27 -6.09
N PRO A 301 -25.79 -20.28 -5.85
CA PRO A 301 -26.66 -19.61 -6.81
C PRO A 301 -26.05 -18.34 -7.43
N PHE A 302 -24.76 -18.03 -7.14
CA PHE A 302 -24.09 -16.79 -7.58
C PHE A 302 -23.56 -16.85 -9.03
N ASP A 303 -23.74 -17.97 -9.73
CA ASP A 303 -23.61 -18.06 -11.19
C ASP A 303 -24.69 -17.24 -11.92
N ASP A 304 -25.82 -16.99 -11.27
CA ASP A 304 -26.89 -16.14 -11.80
C ASP A 304 -26.66 -14.65 -11.42
N GLN A 305 -26.49 -13.81 -12.42
CA GLN A 305 -26.33 -12.35 -12.30
C GLN A 305 -27.47 -11.70 -11.48
N ARG A 306 -28.73 -12.17 -11.64
CA ARG A 306 -29.88 -11.64 -10.92
C ARG A 306 -29.77 -11.82 -9.42
N VAL A 307 -29.18 -12.92 -8.98
CA VAL A 307 -28.91 -13.20 -7.55
C VAL A 307 -27.84 -12.23 -7.03
N ARG A 308 -26.73 -12.04 -7.76
CA ARG A 308 -25.66 -11.12 -7.36
C ARG A 308 -26.16 -9.68 -7.25
N LEU A 309 -26.96 -9.25 -8.22
CA LEU A 309 -27.61 -7.93 -8.20
C LEU A 309 -28.59 -7.79 -7.02
N ALA A 310 -29.39 -8.82 -6.73
CA ALA A 310 -30.32 -8.79 -5.61
C ALA A 310 -29.58 -8.62 -4.27
N PHE A 311 -28.48 -9.35 -4.06
CA PHE A 311 -27.65 -9.22 -2.87
C PHE A 311 -27.03 -7.81 -2.77
N SER A 312 -26.53 -7.26 -3.88
CA SER A 312 -25.90 -5.95 -3.92
C SER A 312 -26.89 -4.80 -3.61
N LEU A 313 -28.13 -4.90 -4.11
CA LEU A 313 -29.16 -3.86 -4.00
C LEU A 313 -29.76 -3.72 -2.59
N VAL A 314 -29.62 -4.71 -1.71
CA VAL A 314 -30.19 -4.63 -0.34
C VAL A 314 -29.22 -4.10 0.69
N ILE A 315 -27.95 -3.95 0.35
CA ILE A 315 -26.93 -3.51 1.30
C ILE A 315 -27.08 -2.02 1.60
N ASP A 316 -27.28 -1.69 2.87
CA ASP A 316 -27.23 -0.34 3.39
C ASP A 316 -25.79 0.05 3.72
N LYS A 317 -25.09 0.57 2.71
CA LYS A 317 -23.66 0.98 2.82
C LYS A 317 -23.49 2.15 3.79
N GLN A 318 -24.47 3.07 3.86
CA GLN A 318 -24.44 4.19 4.79
C GLN A 318 -24.46 3.70 6.24
N LEU A 319 -25.32 2.71 6.54
CA LEU A 319 -25.37 2.12 7.88
C LEU A 319 -24.02 1.51 8.28
N ILE A 320 -23.33 0.83 7.33
CA ILE A 320 -22.01 0.24 7.59
C ILE A 320 -21.01 1.33 7.99
N VAL A 321 -20.93 2.43 7.24
CA VAL A 321 -19.95 3.49 7.52
C VAL A 321 -20.29 4.29 8.79
N ASP A 322 -21.58 4.50 9.09
CA ASP A 322 -22.01 5.28 10.25
C ASP A 322 -21.95 4.48 11.57
N LYS A 323 -22.20 3.18 11.52
CA LYS A 323 -22.38 2.35 12.72
C LYS A 323 -21.23 1.40 13.01
N ILE A 324 -20.52 0.95 11.98
CA ILE A 324 -19.47 -0.06 12.12
C ILE A 324 -18.09 0.56 11.98
N THR A 325 -17.76 1.14 10.82
CA THR A 325 -16.42 1.68 10.58
C THR A 325 -16.17 3.01 11.29
N ARG A 326 -17.10 3.95 11.23
CA ARG A 326 -17.17 5.24 11.99
C ARG A 326 -16.00 6.20 11.79
N ALA A 327 -15.07 5.91 10.89
CA ALA A 327 -13.82 6.65 10.75
C ALA A 327 -13.87 7.72 9.63
N GLY A 328 -15.05 7.96 9.04
CA GLY A 328 -15.22 8.91 7.95
C GLY A 328 -15.15 8.29 6.56
N GLU A 329 -15.22 6.96 6.48
CA GLU A 329 -15.33 6.24 5.21
C GLU A 329 -16.55 6.72 4.42
N ILE A 330 -16.43 6.64 3.09
CA ILE A 330 -17.48 7.05 2.16
C ILE A 330 -18.12 5.78 1.57
N PRO A 331 -19.47 5.66 1.58
CA PRO A 331 -20.14 4.55 0.91
C PRO A 331 -19.72 4.45 -0.56
N ALA A 332 -19.24 3.28 -0.97
CA ALA A 332 -18.75 3.09 -2.32
C ALA A 332 -19.90 2.79 -3.29
N THR A 333 -19.94 3.53 -4.39
CA THR A 333 -20.85 3.29 -5.51
C THR A 333 -20.16 2.59 -6.69
N SER A 334 -18.83 2.61 -6.71
CA SER A 334 -17.98 2.04 -7.77
C SER A 334 -16.77 1.34 -7.15
N LEU A 335 -15.98 0.66 -7.97
CA LEU A 335 -14.75 0.00 -7.54
C LEU A 335 -13.62 1.01 -7.36
N VAL A 336 -13.42 1.88 -8.37
CA VAL A 336 -12.36 2.90 -8.34
C VAL A 336 -12.78 4.04 -7.41
N PRO A 337 -11.97 4.43 -6.43
CA PRO A 337 -12.24 5.62 -5.61
C PRO A 337 -12.31 6.88 -6.47
N PRO A 338 -13.29 7.79 -6.23
CA PRO A 338 -13.39 9.06 -6.96
C PRO A 338 -12.12 9.90 -6.86
N GLY A 339 -11.78 10.61 -7.93
CA GLY A 339 -10.61 11.48 -7.99
C GLY A 339 -9.28 10.77 -8.27
N THR A 340 -9.28 9.45 -8.45
CA THR A 340 -8.07 8.69 -8.83
C THR A 340 -7.52 9.19 -10.17
N ALA A 341 -6.38 9.87 -10.18
CA ALA A 341 -5.79 10.55 -11.35
C ALA A 341 -6.77 11.50 -12.08
N GLY A 342 -7.76 12.05 -11.37
CA GLY A 342 -8.83 12.85 -11.98
C GLY A 342 -9.95 12.03 -12.61
N TYR A 343 -9.95 10.70 -12.42
CA TYR A 343 -11.03 9.83 -12.86
C TYR A 343 -12.28 9.98 -12.00
N GLU A 344 -13.42 10.17 -12.68
CA GLU A 344 -14.74 10.16 -12.05
C GLU A 344 -15.48 8.88 -12.46
N PRO A 345 -15.72 7.95 -11.51
CA PRO A 345 -16.37 6.68 -11.82
C PRO A 345 -17.85 6.85 -12.19
N PRO A 346 -18.44 5.89 -12.93
CA PRO A 346 -19.86 5.91 -13.21
C PRO A 346 -20.68 5.71 -11.94
N PRO A 347 -21.93 6.19 -11.90
CA PRO A 347 -22.83 5.86 -10.80
C PRO A 347 -23.07 4.35 -10.75
N GLY A 348 -22.90 3.78 -9.57
CA GLY A 348 -23.15 2.35 -9.33
C GLY A 348 -24.56 2.08 -8.83
N LEU A 349 -24.75 0.88 -8.26
CA LEU A 349 -26.03 0.43 -7.74
C LEU A 349 -26.38 1.20 -6.45
N SER A 350 -27.54 1.84 -6.45
CA SER A 350 -28.19 2.38 -5.25
C SER A 350 -29.01 1.29 -4.55
N ARG A 351 -29.21 1.42 -3.24
CA ARG A 351 -30.05 0.50 -2.47
C ARG A 351 -31.48 0.53 -3.01
N ASP A 352 -32.00 -0.64 -3.41
CA ASP A 352 -33.37 -0.85 -3.92
C ASP A 352 -33.85 -2.25 -3.54
N PRO A 353 -34.40 -2.43 -2.32
CA PRO A 353 -34.89 -3.73 -1.86
C PRO A 353 -36.05 -4.29 -2.68
N ASP A 354 -36.90 -3.44 -3.28
CA ASP A 354 -38.03 -3.89 -4.07
C ASP A 354 -37.55 -4.52 -5.38
N ARG A 355 -36.64 -3.87 -6.08
CA ARG A 355 -35.98 -4.43 -7.27
C ARG A 355 -35.19 -5.70 -6.93
N ALA A 356 -34.53 -5.73 -5.79
CA ALA A 356 -33.79 -6.91 -5.32
C ALA A 356 -34.70 -8.13 -5.17
N ARG A 357 -35.87 -7.97 -4.52
CA ARG A 357 -36.89 -9.03 -4.37
C ARG A 357 -37.43 -9.52 -5.72
N GLN A 358 -37.67 -8.59 -6.66
CA GLN A 358 -38.11 -8.96 -8.02
C GLN A 358 -37.06 -9.78 -8.75
N LEU A 359 -35.78 -9.38 -8.70
CA LEU A 359 -34.68 -10.12 -9.33
C LEU A 359 -34.49 -11.50 -8.71
N LEU A 360 -34.60 -11.60 -7.39
CA LEU A 360 -34.49 -12.87 -6.68
C LEU A 360 -35.64 -13.82 -7.01
N ALA A 361 -36.87 -13.30 -7.09
CA ALA A 361 -38.03 -14.07 -7.51
C ALA A 361 -37.91 -14.56 -8.97
N ALA A 362 -37.41 -13.69 -9.88
CA ALA A 362 -37.15 -14.05 -11.28
C ALA A 362 -36.03 -15.10 -11.41
N ALA A 363 -35.11 -15.17 -10.45
CA ALA A 363 -34.08 -16.21 -10.36
C ALA A 363 -34.60 -17.55 -9.77
N GLY A 364 -35.88 -17.61 -9.35
CA GLY A 364 -36.51 -18.80 -8.83
C GLY A 364 -36.60 -18.88 -7.30
N PHE A 365 -36.31 -17.80 -6.58
CA PHE A 365 -36.28 -17.77 -5.11
C PHE A 365 -37.21 -16.68 -4.53
N PRO A 366 -38.53 -16.73 -4.79
CA PRO A 366 -39.46 -15.70 -4.30
C PRO A 366 -39.46 -15.65 -2.76
N GLY A 367 -39.15 -14.48 -2.18
CA GLY A 367 -39.04 -14.32 -0.73
C GLY A 367 -38.00 -15.19 -0.05
N GLY A 368 -36.97 -15.60 -0.79
CA GLY A 368 -35.91 -16.49 -0.31
C GLY A 368 -36.27 -17.97 -0.25
N GLN A 369 -37.48 -18.36 -0.69
CA GLN A 369 -37.92 -19.76 -0.66
C GLN A 369 -37.05 -20.64 -1.56
N GLY A 370 -36.56 -21.77 -1.01
CA GLY A 370 -35.72 -22.71 -1.75
C GLY A 370 -34.29 -22.23 -1.98
N PHE A 371 -33.90 -21.07 -1.45
CA PHE A 371 -32.52 -20.61 -1.55
C PHE A 371 -31.56 -21.55 -0.81
N PRO A 372 -30.43 -21.97 -1.43
CA PRO A 372 -29.52 -22.89 -0.79
C PRO A 372 -28.79 -22.27 0.41
N ILE A 373 -28.22 -23.11 1.26
CA ILE A 373 -27.31 -22.65 2.32
C ILE A 373 -26.04 -22.12 1.64
N VAL A 374 -25.67 -20.89 1.93
CA VAL A 374 -24.45 -20.23 1.44
C VAL A 374 -23.65 -19.61 2.59
N TYR A 375 -22.33 -19.53 2.40
CA TYR A 375 -21.40 -19.09 3.41
C TYR A 375 -20.73 -17.77 3.00
N TYR A 376 -20.77 -16.79 3.91
CA TYR A 376 -19.97 -15.58 3.80
C TYR A 376 -18.61 -15.80 4.47
N LEU A 377 -17.56 -15.83 3.66
CA LEU A 377 -16.20 -16.06 4.10
C LEU A 377 -15.50 -14.75 4.44
N PHE A 378 -14.85 -14.69 5.62
CA PHE A 378 -14.04 -13.54 6.04
C PHE A 378 -12.82 -13.99 6.86
N LYS A 379 -11.83 -13.08 7.01
CA LYS A 379 -10.59 -13.37 7.76
C LYS A 379 -10.82 -13.30 9.26
N GLY A 380 -10.08 -14.12 10.00
CA GLY A 380 -10.33 -14.41 11.41
C GLY A 380 -9.75 -13.44 12.43
N ASP A 381 -8.90 -12.53 12.00
CA ASP A 381 -8.14 -11.62 12.87
C ASP A 381 -8.72 -10.19 12.95
N SER A 382 -9.93 -9.98 12.42
CA SER A 382 -10.57 -8.66 12.30
C SER A 382 -11.96 -8.63 12.91
N ASP A 383 -12.10 -7.94 14.03
CA ASP A 383 -13.42 -7.66 14.64
C ASP A 383 -14.30 -6.85 13.68
N LEU A 384 -13.69 -5.93 12.90
CA LEU A 384 -14.39 -5.14 11.91
C LEU A 384 -15.02 -6.01 10.82
N ASP A 385 -14.27 -6.98 10.27
CA ASP A 385 -14.80 -7.89 9.24
C ASP A 385 -15.94 -8.76 9.79
N ARG A 386 -15.83 -9.18 11.06
CA ARG A 386 -16.91 -9.92 11.73
C ARG A 386 -18.17 -9.06 11.90
N ASP A 387 -18.02 -7.83 12.36
CA ASP A 387 -19.16 -6.93 12.60
C ASP A 387 -19.87 -6.58 11.28
N ILE A 388 -19.12 -6.36 10.20
CA ILE A 388 -19.68 -6.20 8.85
C ILE A 388 -20.41 -7.48 8.41
N ALA A 389 -19.83 -8.66 8.62
CA ALA A 389 -20.43 -9.93 8.23
C ALA A 389 -21.78 -10.17 8.95
N VAL A 390 -21.86 -9.86 10.24
CA VAL A 390 -23.11 -9.97 11.05
C VAL A 390 -24.18 -9.00 10.54
N GLU A 391 -23.79 -7.76 10.21
CA GLU A 391 -24.76 -6.79 9.69
C GLU A 391 -25.27 -7.20 8.29
N LEU A 392 -24.39 -7.67 7.40
CA LEU A 392 -24.78 -8.20 6.09
C LEU A 392 -25.74 -9.38 6.22
N GLN A 393 -25.47 -10.32 7.13
CA GLN A 393 -26.38 -11.44 7.44
C GLN A 393 -27.77 -10.93 7.84
N GLY A 394 -27.80 -9.91 8.70
CA GLY A 394 -29.05 -9.25 9.12
C GLY A 394 -29.79 -8.59 7.96
N MET A 395 -29.08 -7.88 7.07
CA MET A 395 -29.66 -7.23 5.89
C MET A 395 -30.25 -8.25 4.91
N PHE A 396 -29.53 -9.33 4.58
CA PHE A 396 -30.01 -10.37 3.67
C PHE A 396 -31.23 -11.11 4.26
N SER A 397 -31.22 -11.39 5.55
CA SER A 397 -32.36 -12.01 6.22
C SER A 397 -33.60 -11.12 6.21
N ARG A 398 -33.44 -9.85 6.54
CA ARG A 398 -34.55 -8.89 6.62
C ARG A 398 -35.14 -8.54 5.26
N GLU A 399 -34.29 -8.33 4.25
CA GLU A 399 -34.73 -7.79 2.96
C GLU A 399 -35.07 -8.88 1.93
N LEU A 400 -34.36 -10.03 1.98
CA LEU A 400 -34.51 -11.11 1.00
C LEU A 400 -35.10 -12.40 1.57
N GLY A 401 -35.25 -12.51 2.91
CA GLY A 401 -35.65 -13.74 3.58
C GLY A 401 -34.58 -14.84 3.54
N ILE A 402 -33.31 -14.47 3.32
CA ILE A 402 -32.19 -15.41 3.20
C ILE A 402 -31.29 -15.27 4.40
N THR A 403 -31.01 -16.39 5.09
CA THR A 403 -30.03 -16.44 6.17
C THR A 403 -28.77 -17.11 5.68
N ILE A 404 -27.70 -16.31 5.49
CA ILE A 404 -26.37 -16.82 5.14
C ILE A 404 -25.66 -17.35 6.39
N GLN A 405 -24.72 -18.29 6.22
CA GLN A 405 -23.84 -18.76 7.28
C GLN A 405 -22.54 -17.94 7.29
N LEU A 406 -22.00 -17.67 8.47
CA LEU A 406 -20.73 -16.94 8.62
C LEU A 406 -19.59 -17.93 8.77
N GLN A 407 -18.56 -17.79 7.94
CA GLN A 407 -17.37 -18.64 7.97
C GLN A 407 -16.11 -17.79 8.13
N GLN A 408 -15.37 -18.07 9.18
CA GLN A 408 -14.13 -17.40 9.51
C GLN A 408 -12.94 -18.31 9.22
N GLN A 409 -11.90 -17.77 8.58
CA GLN A 409 -10.66 -18.52 8.31
C GLN A 409 -9.43 -17.70 8.71
N GLU A 410 -8.35 -18.41 9.06
CA GLU A 410 -7.02 -17.83 9.22
C GLU A 410 -6.54 -17.25 7.87
N TRP A 411 -5.69 -16.23 7.91
CA TRP A 411 -5.33 -15.43 6.73
C TRP A 411 -4.81 -16.27 5.54
N LYS A 412 -3.87 -17.18 5.77
CA LYS A 412 -3.29 -18.02 4.69
C LYS A 412 -4.32 -18.98 4.09
N VAL A 413 -5.16 -19.57 4.95
CA VAL A 413 -6.25 -20.46 4.51
C VAL A 413 -7.29 -19.67 3.72
N TYR A 414 -7.62 -18.45 4.20
CA TYR A 414 -8.51 -17.53 3.52
C TYR A 414 -8.01 -17.19 2.09
N LEU A 415 -6.72 -16.84 1.94
CA LEU A 415 -6.14 -16.56 0.62
C LEU A 415 -6.16 -17.78 -0.30
N ALA A 416 -5.87 -18.97 0.23
CA ALA A 416 -5.96 -20.22 -0.53
C ALA A 416 -7.39 -20.51 -1.02
N SER A 417 -8.40 -20.29 -0.14
CA SER A 417 -9.81 -20.43 -0.51
C SER A 417 -10.23 -19.46 -1.61
N LEU A 418 -9.74 -18.20 -1.57
CA LEU A 418 -9.99 -17.22 -2.62
C LEU A 418 -9.39 -17.67 -3.97
N SER A 419 -8.15 -18.12 -3.96
CA SER A 419 -7.43 -18.51 -5.18
C SER A 419 -8.00 -19.79 -5.82
N SER A 420 -8.51 -20.72 -5.00
CA SER A 420 -9.15 -21.96 -5.47
C SER A 420 -10.66 -21.83 -5.74
N LEU A 421 -11.25 -20.64 -5.55
CA LEU A 421 -12.70 -20.40 -5.62
C LEU A 421 -13.50 -21.31 -4.65
N ASP A 422 -12.94 -21.61 -3.48
CA ASP A 422 -13.63 -22.40 -2.45
C ASP A 422 -14.36 -21.50 -1.45
N TYR A 423 -15.34 -20.77 -1.94
CA TYR A 423 -16.24 -19.91 -1.18
C TYR A 423 -17.53 -19.67 -1.98
N ASP A 424 -18.59 -19.19 -1.35
CA ASP A 424 -19.82 -18.76 -2.05
C ASP A 424 -19.82 -17.25 -2.28
N LEU A 425 -19.69 -16.50 -1.22
CA LEU A 425 -19.41 -15.05 -1.23
C LEU A 425 -18.39 -14.73 -0.13
N CYS A 426 -17.59 -13.70 -0.32
CA CYS A 426 -16.54 -13.36 0.64
C CYS A 426 -16.27 -11.86 0.73
N ARG A 427 -15.68 -11.44 1.86
CA ARG A 427 -15.11 -10.10 1.97
C ARG A 427 -13.92 -9.97 1.03
N SER A 428 -13.63 -8.77 0.58
CA SER A 428 -12.40 -8.46 -0.12
C SER A 428 -12.03 -7.00 0.03
N THR A 429 -10.77 -6.71 -0.25
CA THR A 429 -10.25 -5.34 -0.25
C THR A 429 -9.23 -5.19 -1.37
N TRP A 430 -9.09 -3.99 -1.87
CA TRP A 430 -7.98 -3.60 -2.72
C TRP A 430 -7.48 -2.23 -2.33
N VAL A 431 -6.19 -2.09 -2.26
CA VAL A 431 -5.49 -0.82 -2.13
C VAL A 431 -4.69 -0.63 -3.42
N GLY A 432 -4.83 0.51 -4.06
CA GLY A 432 -4.15 0.77 -5.33
C GLY A 432 -2.65 0.92 -5.12
N ASP A 433 -1.87 0.29 -5.97
CA ASP A 433 -0.40 0.34 -5.93
C ASP A 433 0.14 1.66 -6.53
N TYR A 434 -0.68 2.33 -7.34
CA TYR A 434 -0.38 3.60 -8.01
C TYR A 434 -1.67 4.39 -8.27
N ALA A 435 -1.56 5.70 -8.43
CA ALA A 435 -2.72 6.58 -8.58
C ALA A 435 -3.29 6.57 -10.02
N ASP A 436 -3.83 5.41 -10.45
CA ASP A 436 -4.49 5.27 -11.76
C ASP A 436 -5.64 4.27 -11.67
N PRO A 437 -6.78 4.47 -12.38
CA PRO A 437 -7.90 3.52 -12.40
C PRO A 437 -7.50 2.09 -12.75
N ASN A 438 -6.45 1.91 -13.55
CA ASN A 438 -5.99 0.61 -14.00
C ASN A 438 -5.68 -0.36 -12.85
N THR A 439 -5.12 0.13 -11.73
CA THR A 439 -4.79 -0.73 -10.58
C THR A 439 -6.00 -1.45 -9.98
N PHE A 440 -7.21 -0.94 -10.23
CA PHE A 440 -8.47 -1.56 -9.83
C PHE A 440 -9.09 -2.39 -10.95
N MET A 441 -8.98 -1.88 -12.18
CA MET A 441 -9.72 -2.41 -13.31
C MET A 441 -9.06 -3.66 -13.91
N ASP A 442 -7.75 -3.71 -14.01
CA ASP A 442 -7.03 -4.88 -14.56
C ASP A 442 -7.14 -6.13 -13.65
N MET A 443 -7.49 -5.93 -12.39
CA MET A 443 -7.70 -7.01 -11.43
C MET A 443 -8.78 -8.01 -11.86
N PHE A 444 -9.80 -7.58 -12.63
CA PHE A 444 -10.96 -8.40 -12.98
C PHE A 444 -10.96 -8.92 -14.42
N VAL A 445 -9.86 -8.81 -15.15
CA VAL A 445 -9.74 -9.46 -16.46
C VAL A 445 -9.87 -10.98 -16.34
N THR A 446 -10.38 -11.61 -17.38
CA THR A 446 -10.54 -13.08 -17.43
C THR A 446 -9.20 -13.76 -17.16
N ASP A 447 -9.22 -14.76 -16.28
CA ASP A 447 -8.04 -15.53 -15.83
C ASP A 447 -6.92 -14.67 -15.19
N GLY A 448 -7.20 -13.42 -14.86
CA GLY A 448 -6.30 -12.55 -14.08
C GLY A 448 -6.08 -13.12 -12.67
N GLY A 449 -4.84 -13.15 -12.20
CA GLY A 449 -4.47 -13.76 -10.91
C GLY A 449 -5.19 -13.18 -9.70
N ASN A 450 -5.67 -11.93 -9.79
CA ASN A 450 -6.43 -11.26 -8.74
C ASN A 450 -7.95 -11.29 -8.94
N ASN A 451 -8.45 -11.79 -10.07
CA ASN A 451 -9.90 -11.85 -10.33
C ASN A 451 -10.62 -12.66 -9.24
N ARG A 452 -10.19 -13.85 -8.96
CA ARG A 452 -10.67 -14.69 -7.83
C ARG A 452 -12.19 -14.75 -7.65
N THR A 453 -12.98 -14.38 -8.68
CA THR A 453 -14.45 -14.49 -8.73
C THR A 453 -14.90 -15.58 -9.70
N GLY A 454 -13.99 -16.01 -10.58
CA GLY A 454 -14.32 -16.88 -11.71
C GLY A 454 -15.18 -16.18 -12.78
N TRP A 455 -15.44 -14.89 -12.66
CA TRP A 455 -16.14 -14.10 -13.66
C TRP A 455 -15.27 -13.90 -14.92
N SER A 456 -15.93 -13.83 -16.08
CA SER A 456 -15.31 -13.63 -17.38
C SER A 456 -16.26 -12.82 -18.26
N ASN A 457 -15.73 -11.78 -18.91
CA ASN A 457 -16.50 -10.96 -19.84
C ASN A 457 -15.57 -10.38 -20.92
N ALA A 458 -15.72 -10.87 -22.16
CA ALA A 458 -14.88 -10.48 -23.29
C ALA A 458 -14.98 -8.99 -23.65
N VAL A 459 -16.13 -8.33 -23.39
CA VAL A 459 -16.29 -6.90 -23.63
C VAL A 459 -15.50 -6.08 -22.62
N TYR A 460 -15.52 -6.53 -21.35
CA TYR A 460 -14.70 -5.95 -20.29
C TYR A 460 -13.21 -6.10 -20.59
N ASP A 461 -12.76 -7.32 -20.88
CA ASP A 461 -11.36 -7.61 -21.18
C ASP A 461 -10.83 -6.76 -22.33
N HIS A 462 -11.62 -6.66 -23.40
CA HIS A 462 -11.27 -5.84 -24.55
C HIS A 462 -11.21 -4.34 -24.22
N ALA A 463 -12.12 -3.85 -23.37
CA ALA A 463 -12.08 -2.47 -22.91
C ALA A 463 -10.80 -2.16 -22.11
N ILE A 464 -10.38 -3.07 -21.20
CA ILE A 464 -9.13 -2.91 -20.45
C ILE A 464 -7.91 -2.93 -21.39
N GLU A 465 -7.91 -3.82 -22.40
CA GLU A 465 -6.84 -3.87 -23.40
C GLU A 465 -6.74 -2.56 -24.20
N ILE A 466 -7.86 -1.98 -24.63
CA ILE A 466 -7.87 -0.70 -25.33
C ILE A 466 -7.41 0.43 -24.41
N ALA A 467 -7.90 0.48 -23.18
CA ALA A 467 -7.51 1.51 -22.21
C ALA A 467 -6.01 1.50 -21.92
N ALA A 468 -5.36 0.33 -21.93
CA ALA A 468 -3.91 0.22 -21.76
C ALA A 468 -3.10 0.86 -22.91
N ARG A 469 -3.73 1.12 -24.08
CA ARG A 469 -3.08 1.68 -25.26
C ARG A 469 -3.51 3.11 -25.58
N GLU A 470 -4.57 3.61 -24.93
CA GLU A 470 -5.11 4.96 -25.17
C GLU A 470 -4.26 6.00 -24.45
N LEU A 471 -3.73 6.97 -25.20
CA LEU A 471 -2.85 8.04 -24.70
C LEU A 471 -3.63 9.29 -24.26
N VAL A 472 -4.85 9.47 -24.74
CA VAL A 472 -5.68 10.63 -24.39
C VAL A 472 -6.43 10.32 -23.09
N PRO A 473 -6.13 11.00 -21.97
CA PRO A 473 -6.69 10.65 -20.65
C PRO A 473 -8.22 10.61 -20.64
N GLU A 474 -8.90 11.58 -21.26
CA GLU A 474 -10.36 11.68 -21.27
C GLU A 474 -11.01 10.47 -21.98
N LYS A 475 -10.44 10.04 -23.11
CA LYS A 475 -10.91 8.86 -23.86
C LYS A 475 -10.64 7.58 -23.07
N ARG A 476 -9.47 7.49 -22.46
CA ARG A 476 -9.09 6.37 -21.60
C ARG A 476 -10.06 6.23 -20.43
N PHE A 477 -10.38 7.33 -19.77
CA PHE A 477 -11.36 7.36 -18.68
C PHE A 477 -12.78 7.01 -19.13
N GLU A 478 -13.18 7.38 -20.35
CA GLU A 478 -14.46 6.97 -20.91
C GLU A 478 -14.53 5.46 -21.12
N ILE A 479 -13.46 4.85 -21.60
CA ILE A 479 -13.35 3.38 -21.75
C ILE A 479 -13.46 2.72 -20.37
N PHE A 480 -12.74 3.19 -19.36
CA PHE A 480 -12.82 2.67 -17.99
C PHE A 480 -14.21 2.82 -17.39
N ARG A 481 -14.91 3.96 -17.59
CA ARG A 481 -16.31 4.12 -17.14
C ARG A 481 -17.23 3.07 -17.75
N GLY A 482 -17.08 2.76 -19.03
CA GLY A 482 -17.84 1.71 -19.71
C GLY A 482 -17.56 0.33 -19.10
N ALA A 483 -16.30 -0.01 -18.89
CA ALA A 483 -15.89 -1.28 -18.29
C ALA A 483 -16.35 -1.40 -16.83
N GLU A 484 -16.19 -0.34 -16.03
CA GLU A 484 -16.61 -0.34 -14.63
C GLU A 484 -18.13 -0.49 -14.48
N LYS A 485 -18.91 0.13 -15.38
CA LYS A 485 -20.37 -0.06 -15.41
C LYS A 485 -20.73 -1.54 -15.63
N ILE A 486 -20.07 -2.24 -16.54
CA ILE A 486 -20.27 -3.68 -16.74
C ILE A 486 -19.99 -4.43 -15.44
N LEU A 487 -18.84 -4.15 -14.80
CA LEU A 487 -18.38 -4.84 -13.59
C LEU A 487 -19.32 -4.61 -12.40
N ILE A 488 -19.77 -3.37 -12.16
CA ILE A 488 -20.47 -3.01 -10.92
C ILE A 488 -21.98 -3.03 -11.07
N SER A 489 -22.51 -2.63 -12.23
CA SER A 489 -23.94 -2.38 -12.41
C SER A 489 -24.64 -3.42 -13.26
N ASP A 490 -23.96 -3.93 -14.29
CA ASP A 490 -24.59 -4.86 -15.24
C ASP A 490 -24.40 -6.32 -14.79
N GLU A 491 -23.18 -6.75 -14.43
CA GLU A 491 -22.84 -8.13 -14.09
C GLU A 491 -22.65 -8.40 -12.59
N ALA A 492 -22.19 -7.40 -11.83
CA ALA A 492 -22.00 -7.44 -10.39
C ALA A 492 -21.28 -8.68 -9.83
N PRO A 493 -20.13 -9.13 -10.37
CA PRO A 493 -19.33 -10.16 -9.71
C PRO A 493 -18.77 -9.71 -8.36
N ILE A 494 -18.82 -8.41 -8.11
CA ILE A 494 -18.46 -7.79 -6.84
C ILE A 494 -19.49 -6.74 -6.42
N CYS A 495 -19.50 -6.41 -5.13
CA CYS A 495 -20.29 -5.31 -4.57
C CYS A 495 -19.39 -4.42 -3.70
N PRO A 496 -18.98 -3.23 -4.17
CA PRO A 496 -18.27 -2.24 -3.36
C PRO A 496 -19.11 -1.80 -2.17
N LEU A 497 -18.49 -1.69 -0.98
CA LEU A 497 -19.16 -1.26 0.25
C LEU A 497 -18.78 0.15 0.67
N TYR A 498 -17.48 0.42 0.79
CA TYR A 498 -16.98 1.75 1.14
C TYR A 498 -15.54 1.96 0.64
N TYR A 499 -15.21 3.23 0.41
CA TYR A 499 -13.83 3.66 0.17
C TYR A 499 -13.10 3.88 1.48
N TYR A 500 -11.84 3.52 1.50
CA TYR A 500 -10.99 3.70 2.68
C TYR A 500 -10.69 5.18 2.95
N VAL A 501 -10.34 5.45 4.19
CA VAL A 501 -9.73 6.71 4.63
C VAL A 501 -8.41 6.40 5.31
N GLY A 502 -7.39 7.19 5.00
CA GLY A 502 -6.18 7.31 5.80
C GLY A 502 -6.46 8.12 7.05
N ILE A 503 -5.87 7.74 8.18
CA ILE A 503 -6.02 8.46 9.44
C ILE A 503 -4.65 8.76 10.01
N GLN A 504 -4.43 10.04 10.31
CA GLN A 504 -3.21 10.52 10.94
C GLN A 504 -3.56 11.26 12.23
N PHE A 505 -2.69 11.13 13.24
CA PHE A 505 -2.69 11.96 14.43
C PHE A 505 -1.40 12.74 14.51
N TYR A 506 -1.49 14.06 14.45
CA TYR A 506 -0.37 14.98 14.63
C TYR A 506 -0.87 16.41 14.92
N ASP A 507 -0.02 17.22 15.56
CA ASP A 507 -0.30 18.63 15.76
C ASP A 507 0.06 19.41 14.49
N ALA A 508 -0.94 19.69 13.64
CA ALA A 508 -0.78 20.43 12.38
C ALA A 508 -0.32 21.88 12.58
N THR A 509 -0.39 22.43 13.79
CA THR A 509 0.15 23.77 14.07
C THR A 509 1.67 23.76 14.21
N ARG A 510 2.27 22.59 14.47
CA ARG A 510 3.70 22.39 14.72
C ARG A 510 4.39 21.60 13.63
N LEU A 511 3.83 20.49 13.19
CA LEU A 511 4.38 19.62 12.15
C LEU A 511 3.82 20.00 10.78
N GLY A 512 4.68 20.21 9.80
CA GLY A 512 4.34 20.39 8.39
C GLY A 512 4.87 19.26 7.53
N GLY A 513 4.40 19.18 6.27
CA GLY A 513 4.80 18.15 5.31
C GLY A 513 4.06 16.81 5.47
N VAL A 514 2.92 16.83 6.16
CA VAL A 514 1.96 15.72 6.25
C VAL A 514 0.68 16.19 5.57
N GLU A 515 0.59 15.99 4.25
CA GLU A 515 -0.53 16.46 3.45
C GLU A 515 -1.48 15.31 3.13
N PRO A 516 -2.80 15.55 3.10
CA PRO A 516 -3.77 14.55 2.66
C PRO A 516 -3.51 14.13 1.20
N ASN A 517 -3.45 12.84 0.93
CA ASN A 517 -3.35 12.34 -0.44
C ASN A 517 -3.93 10.93 -0.56
N LEU A 518 -4.31 10.55 -1.80
CA LEU A 518 -4.98 9.27 -2.06
C LEU A 518 -4.08 8.04 -1.81
N LEU A 519 -2.77 8.17 -1.93
CA LEU A 519 -1.84 7.05 -1.69
C LEU A 519 -1.58 6.83 -0.20
N ASP A 520 -2.00 7.75 0.69
CA ASP A 520 -1.65 7.79 2.13
C ASP A 520 -0.13 7.74 2.35
N GLU A 521 0.60 8.26 1.36
CA GLU A 521 2.05 8.35 1.40
C GLU A 521 2.49 9.65 2.11
N HIS A 522 3.25 9.50 3.17
CA HIS A 522 3.75 10.60 3.98
C HIS A 522 5.29 10.57 4.04
N PRO A 523 5.97 11.00 2.95
CA PRO A 523 7.43 10.90 2.86
C PRO A 523 8.12 11.65 3.99
N LEU A 524 8.93 10.97 4.78
CA LEU A 524 9.63 11.55 5.93
C LEU A 524 10.55 12.71 5.52
N LYS A 525 11.02 12.73 4.25
CA LYS A 525 11.82 13.81 3.68
C LYS A 525 11.06 15.14 3.57
N SER A 526 9.74 15.10 3.49
CA SER A 526 8.89 16.29 3.37
C SER A 526 8.56 16.93 4.71
N MET A 527 8.80 16.23 5.82
CA MET A 527 8.39 16.68 7.15
C MET A 527 9.33 17.72 7.74
N TYR A 528 8.75 18.71 8.42
CA TYR A 528 9.51 19.78 9.09
C TYR A 528 8.73 20.37 10.26
N TRP A 529 9.46 20.91 11.24
CA TRP A 529 8.85 21.70 12.30
C TRP A 529 8.59 23.12 11.83
N LYS A 530 7.35 23.56 11.95
CA LYS A 530 6.96 24.96 11.67
C LYS A 530 7.66 25.89 12.68
N GLN A 531 8.17 27.01 12.20
CA GLN A 531 8.72 28.05 13.08
C GLN A 531 7.58 28.66 13.91
N ARG A 532 7.84 28.85 15.21
CA ARG A 532 6.87 29.48 16.12
C ARG A 532 6.75 30.96 15.81
#